data_eff51c1b88e95f22fd546355201c14b2
#
_entry.id   eff51c1b88e95f22fd546355201c14b2
#
_cell.length_a   1.000
_cell.length_b   1.000
_cell.length_c   1.000
_cell.angle_alpha   90.00
_cell.angle_beta   90.00
_cell.angle_gamma   90.00
#
_symmetry.space_group_name_H-M   'P 1'
#
loop_
_entity.id
_entity.type
_entity.pdbx_description
1 polymer ?
#
loop_
_entity_poly.entity_id
_entity_poly.type
_entity_poly.pdbx_seq_one_letter_code
_entity_poly.pdbx_strand_id
1 'polypeptide(L)'
;MMSWSISWSWQATERISAIAAVEGGIVVSHGLTMVLIESNGDIRWSVKTPFKVHSINYNNGILAALAAHGFYVISTTDGSMLHDGRSTFGGFTDVLHRPGGGWILTGKEGQMHLFSHEGVGIKRFQTGKIRRLVGWLDREHILWQSADGKLWCGRLGNNYSKRCLEDRVWSWVSRLDQGRLLLQTSSGEIWEGVPHPFGWDYIEKLQSDSLEPMEGIRC
;
A
#
# COMPACT_ATOMS: atom_id res chain seq x y z
N MET A 1 -0.01 -13.43 32.16
CA MET A 1 -0.31 -12.03 31.78
C MET A 1 0.87 -11.56 30.95
N MET A 2 0.71 -11.28 29.65
CA MET A 2 1.79 -10.72 28.82
C MET A 2 1.93 -9.24 29.16
N SER A 3 3.11 -8.80 29.58
CA SER A 3 3.41 -7.38 29.79
C SER A 3 4.11 -6.83 28.54
N TRP A 4 3.63 -5.70 28.05
CA TRP A 4 4.26 -4.95 26.96
C TRP A 4 5.19 -3.90 27.55
N SER A 5 6.38 -3.76 26.99
CA SER A 5 7.33 -2.70 27.34
C SER A 5 7.77 -1.97 26.08
N ILE A 6 7.96 -0.66 26.18
CA ILE A 6 8.54 0.16 25.11
C ILE A 6 10.05 -0.10 25.11
N SER A 7 10.58 -0.68 24.03
CA SER A 7 12.00 -0.94 23.89
C SER A 7 12.79 0.31 23.47
N TRP A 8 12.17 1.17 22.66
CA TRP A 8 12.75 2.44 22.21
C TRP A 8 11.64 3.38 21.75
N SER A 9 11.97 4.67 21.64
CA SER A 9 11.10 5.69 21.06
C SER A 9 11.91 6.61 20.17
N TRP A 10 11.29 7.08 19.08
CA TRP A 10 11.87 8.06 18.18
C TRP A 10 10.85 9.16 17.89
N GLN A 11 11.32 10.40 17.81
CA GLN A 11 10.46 11.55 17.56
C GLN A 11 10.82 12.22 16.24
N ALA A 12 9.85 12.35 15.35
CA ALA A 12 9.99 13.10 14.12
C ALA A 12 10.03 14.61 14.38
N THR A 13 10.84 15.34 13.61
CA THR A 13 10.89 16.81 13.67
C THR A 13 9.67 17.47 13.00
N GLU A 14 9.00 16.74 12.12
CA GLU A 14 7.81 17.18 11.41
C GLU A 14 6.76 16.06 11.40
N ARG A 15 5.53 16.40 10.97
CA ARG A 15 4.43 15.43 10.87
C ARG A 15 4.84 14.23 10.00
N ILE A 16 4.68 13.04 10.55
CA ILE A 16 4.85 11.77 9.83
C ILE A 16 3.77 11.69 8.75
N SER A 17 4.18 11.34 7.53
CA SER A 17 3.30 11.27 6.36
C SER A 17 3.17 9.87 5.79
N ALA A 18 4.16 9.00 6.00
CA ALA A 18 4.12 7.61 5.60
C ALA A 18 5.04 6.76 6.48
N ILE A 19 4.69 5.49 6.68
CA ILE A 19 5.47 4.49 7.41
C ILE A 19 5.42 3.18 6.64
N ALA A 20 6.52 2.45 6.60
CA ALA A 20 6.58 1.09 6.08
C ALA A 20 7.49 0.22 6.95
N ALA A 21 7.03 -0.98 7.29
CA ALA A 21 7.89 -1.99 7.88
C ALA A 21 8.84 -2.55 6.81
N VAL A 22 10.10 -2.73 7.18
CA VAL A 22 11.15 -3.29 6.33
C VAL A 22 11.93 -4.34 7.10
N GLU A 23 12.76 -5.09 6.41
CA GLU A 23 13.64 -6.03 7.11
C GLU A 23 14.58 -5.30 8.08
N GLY A 24 14.53 -5.67 9.36
CA GLY A 24 15.35 -5.12 10.43
C GLY A 24 14.93 -3.75 10.96
N GLY A 25 13.76 -3.20 10.56
CA GLY A 25 13.34 -1.90 11.07
C GLY A 25 12.07 -1.33 10.44
N ILE A 26 11.97 -0.01 10.51
CA ILE A 26 10.87 0.76 9.89
C ILE A 26 11.43 1.94 9.09
N VAL A 27 10.80 2.24 7.98
CA VAL A 27 11.03 3.49 7.24
C VAL A 27 9.92 4.47 7.56
N VAL A 28 10.32 5.68 7.94
CA VAL A 28 9.41 6.78 8.27
C VAL A 28 9.69 7.95 7.35
N SER A 29 8.63 8.53 6.79
CA SER A 29 8.70 9.81 6.06
C SER A 29 8.09 10.93 6.88
N HIS A 30 8.85 12.01 7.06
CA HIS A 30 8.40 13.24 7.73
C HIS A 30 8.96 14.47 7.01
N GLY A 31 8.13 15.47 6.76
CA GLY A 31 8.53 16.62 5.94
C GLY A 31 9.05 16.19 4.57
N LEU A 32 10.26 16.58 4.23
CA LEU A 32 10.99 16.18 3.01
C LEU A 32 12.07 15.13 3.28
N THR A 33 12.01 14.45 4.43
CA THR A 33 13.03 13.48 4.85
C THR A 33 12.42 12.09 5.00
N MET A 34 13.16 11.08 4.57
CA MET A 34 12.89 9.68 4.89
C MET A 34 14.04 9.15 5.73
N VAL A 35 13.71 8.37 6.76
CA VAL A 35 14.69 7.74 7.64
C VAL A 35 14.38 6.26 7.77
N LEU A 36 15.41 5.42 7.83
CA LEU A 36 15.30 4.04 8.27
C LEU A 36 15.77 3.95 9.71
N ILE A 37 14.87 3.50 10.57
CA ILE A 37 15.12 3.28 12.01
C ILE A 37 15.18 1.78 12.23
N GLU A 38 16.29 1.30 12.75
CA GLU A 38 16.51 -0.10 13.07
C GLU A 38 15.69 -0.57 14.27
N SER A 39 15.60 -1.87 14.47
CA SER A 39 14.86 -2.48 15.57
C SER A 39 15.38 -2.09 16.98
N ASN A 40 16.61 -1.59 17.08
CA ASN A 40 17.21 -1.04 18.31
C ASN A 40 16.95 0.47 18.50
N GLY A 41 16.31 1.15 17.52
CA GLY A 41 16.03 2.58 17.55
C GLY A 41 17.08 3.47 16.88
N ASP A 42 18.19 2.91 16.39
CA ASP A 42 19.23 3.67 15.70
C ASP A 42 18.80 4.04 14.27
N ILE A 43 19.27 5.18 13.79
CA ILE A 43 19.03 5.60 12.39
C ILE A 43 20.13 5.00 11.53
N ARG A 44 19.76 4.06 10.63
CA ARG A 44 20.69 3.49 9.65
C ARG A 44 21.05 4.51 8.57
N TRP A 45 20.06 5.19 8.03
CA TRP A 45 20.24 6.25 7.03
C TRP A 45 19.12 7.29 7.06
N SER A 46 19.43 8.45 6.49
CA SER A 46 18.48 9.54 6.28
C SER A 46 18.69 10.12 4.90
N VAL A 47 17.62 10.28 4.12
CA VAL A 47 17.65 10.81 2.75
C VAL A 47 16.61 11.91 2.59
N LYS A 48 16.97 12.98 1.86
CA LYS A 48 16.05 14.04 1.47
C LYS A 48 15.39 13.72 0.14
N THR A 49 14.08 13.94 0.06
CA THR A 49 13.29 13.82 -1.16
C THR A 49 12.86 15.21 -1.65
N PRO A 50 12.81 15.46 -2.96
CA PRO A 50 12.36 16.75 -3.51
C PRO A 50 10.93 17.13 -3.12
N PHE A 51 10.08 16.13 -2.86
CA PHE A 51 8.68 16.32 -2.48
C PHE A 51 8.33 15.43 -1.29
N LYS A 52 7.35 15.86 -0.50
CA LYS A 52 6.83 15.13 0.64
C LYS A 52 6.23 13.78 0.20
N VAL A 53 6.79 12.71 0.73
CA VAL A 53 6.31 11.34 0.49
C VAL A 53 5.04 11.07 1.29
N HIS A 54 4.03 10.47 0.66
CA HIS A 54 2.74 10.15 1.28
C HIS A 54 2.38 8.66 1.23
N SER A 55 3.12 7.86 0.46
CA SER A 55 2.95 6.39 0.42
C SER A 55 4.31 5.73 0.21
N ILE A 56 4.53 4.64 0.91
CA ILE A 56 5.74 3.83 0.83
C ILE A 56 5.33 2.37 0.72
N ASN A 57 5.96 1.65 -0.19
CA ASN A 57 5.84 0.20 -0.30
C ASN A 57 7.23 -0.44 -0.32
N TYR A 58 7.42 -1.51 0.45
CA TYR A 58 8.70 -2.21 0.57
C TYR A 58 8.63 -3.56 -0.11
N ASN A 59 9.71 -3.94 -0.77
CA ASN A 59 9.93 -5.27 -1.27
C ASN A 59 11.41 -5.60 -1.43
N ASN A 60 11.87 -6.67 -0.78
CA ASN A 60 13.20 -7.26 -0.95
C ASN A 60 14.35 -6.24 -1.02
N GLY A 61 14.51 -5.43 0.02
CA GLY A 61 15.61 -4.47 0.11
C GLY A 61 15.41 -3.16 -0.66
N ILE A 62 14.27 -2.98 -1.32
CA ILE A 62 13.96 -1.78 -2.11
C ILE A 62 12.63 -1.18 -1.69
N LEU A 63 12.61 0.15 -1.61
CA LEU A 63 11.41 0.95 -1.36
C LEU A 63 10.94 1.62 -2.64
N ALA A 64 9.64 1.62 -2.85
CA ALA A 64 8.96 2.56 -3.72
C ALA A 64 8.27 3.63 -2.87
N ALA A 65 8.60 4.89 -3.08
CA ALA A 65 8.07 6.01 -2.33
C ALA A 65 7.36 6.99 -3.27
N LEU A 66 6.12 7.33 -2.95
CA LEU A 66 5.31 8.26 -3.73
C LEU A 66 5.19 9.61 -3.05
N ALA A 67 5.41 10.65 -3.84
CA ALA A 67 5.05 12.02 -3.54
C ALA A 67 4.03 12.56 -4.54
N ALA A 68 3.45 13.73 -4.27
CA ALA A 68 2.43 14.32 -5.16
C ALA A 68 2.90 14.44 -6.62
N HIS A 69 4.20 14.71 -6.84
CA HIS A 69 4.81 14.87 -8.16
C HIS A 69 6.06 14.03 -8.37
N GLY A 70 6.29 13.02 -7.52
CA GLY A 70 7.48 12.19 -7.56
C GLY A 70 7.21 10.71 -7.32
N PHE A 71 8.02 9.88 -7.95
CA PHE A 71 8.12 8.45 -7.69
C PHE A 71 9.60 8.13 -7.49
N TYR A 72 9.94 7.64 -6.32
CA TYR A 72 11.32 7.34 -5.93
C TYR A 72 11.48 5.84 -5.70
N VAL A 73 12.60 5.30 -6.16
CA VAL A 73 13.03 3.95 -5.79
C VAL A 73 14.31 4.08 -4.98
N ILE A 74 14.32 3.53 -3.77
CA ILE A 74 15.37 3.74 -2.76
C ILE A 74 15.83 2.39 -2.23
N SER A 75 17.15 2.19 -2.14
CA SER A 75 17.76 1.04 -1.49
C SER A 75 17.57 1.13 0.03
N THR A 76 17.13 0.04 0.68
CA THR A 76 17.04 0.01 2.15
C THR A 76 18.40 -0.23 2.83
N THR A 77 19.40 -0.67 2.08
CA THR A 77 20.73 -0.95 2.62
C THR A 77 21.42 0.33 3.08
N ASP A 78 21.38 1.38 2.24
CA ASP A 78 22.17 2.60 2.41
C ASP A 78 21.40 3.90 2.15
N GLY A 79 20.11 3.82 1.78
CA GLY A 79 19.28 4.99 1.43
C GLY A 79 19.59 5.59 0.06
N SER A 80 20.39 4.92 -0.78
CA SER A 80 20.72 5.43 -2.12
C SER A 80 19.47 5.51 -3.00
N MET A 81 19.33 6.63 -3.72
CA MET A 81 18.25 6.86 -4.68
C MET A 81 18.56 6.14 -5.98
N LEU A 82 17.87 5.02 -6.25
CA LEU A 82 18.03 4.22 -7.46
C LEU A 82 17.24 4.82 -8.63
N HIS A 83 16.13 5.51 -8.34
CA HIS A 83 15.32 6.20 -9.32
C HIS A 83 14.68 7.45 -8.69
N ASP A 84 14.75 8.57 -9.43
CA ASP A 84 14.05 9.83 -9.13
C ASP A 84 13.22 10.21 -10.37
N GLY A 85 11.97 9.76 -10.40
CA GLY A 85 11.02 10.04 -11.46
C GLY A 85 10.05 11.16 -11.09
N ARG A 86 9.83 12.10 -12.00
CA ARG A 86 8.80 13.13 -11.84
C ARG A 86 7.55 12.74 -12.62
N SER A 87 6.40 12.85 -11.98
CA SER A 87 5.12 12.69 -12.66
C SER A 87 4.77 13.96 -13.42
N THR A 88 4.56 13.82 -14.73
CA THR A 88 4.06 14.89 -15.60
C THR A 88 2.52 14.98 -15.64
N PHE A 89 1.82 13.95 -15.12
CA PHE A 89 0.37 13.81 -15.22
C PHE A 89 -0.27 13.68 -13.85
N GLY A 90 -0.73 14.78 -13.27
CA GLY A 90 -1.61 14.77 -12.10
C GLY A 90 -1.12 14.11 -10.81
N GLY A 91 0.01 13.43 -10.85
CA GLY A 91 0.61 12.71 -9.71
C GLY A 91 0.08 11.29 -9.51
N PHE A 92 0.81 10.55 -8.70
CA PHE A 92 0.44 9.21 -8.27
C PHE A 92 -0.25 9.24 -6.92
N THR A 93 -1.13 8.26 -6.67
CA THR A 93 -1.94 8.20 -5.44
C THR A 93 -1.59 7.01 -4.56
N ASP A 94 -1.16 5.90 -5.15
CA ASP A 94 -0.82 4.68 -4.41
C ASP A 94 0.23 3.85 -5.15
N VAL A 95 0.95 3.01 -4.41
CA VAL A 95 1.99 2.13 -4.94
C VAL A 95 1.92 0.76 -4.30
N LEU A 96 2.13 -0.28 -5.10
CA LEU A 96 2.22 -1.65 -4.65
C LEU A 96 3.33 -2.38 -5.41
N HIS A 97 4.06 -3.23 -4.70
CA HIS A 97 5.01 -4.15 -5.29
C HIS A 97 4.29 -5.17 -6.19
N ARG A 98 4.92 -5.53 -7.30
CA ARG A 98 4.41 -6.50 -8.26
C ARG A 98 5.05 -7.88 -8.05
N PRO A 99 4.27 -8.99 -8.00
CA PRO A 99 4.83 -10.33 -8.04
C PRO A 99 5.71 -10.52 -9.28
N GLY A 100 6.93 -11.01 -9.08
CA GLY A 100 7.91 -11.15 -10.16
C GLY A 100 8.76 -9.91 -10.41
N GLY A 101 8.63 -8.88 -9.58
CA GLY A 101 9.47 -7.67 -9.59
C GLY A 101 8.81 -6.45 -10.24
N GLY A 102 9.28 -5.27 -9.81
CA GLY A 102 8.76 -3.98 -10.23
C GLY A 102 7.57 -3.50 -9.41
N TRP A 103 6.91 -2.46 -9.92
CA TRP A 103 5.93 -1.68 -9.19
C TRP A 103 4.68 -1.44 -10.02
N ILE A 104 3.57 -1.30 -9.33
CA ILE A 104 2.34 -0.76 -9.90
C ILE A 104 1.96 0.50 -9.15
N LEU A 105 1.67 1.56 -9.89
CA LEU A 105 1.28 2.85 -9.38
C LEU A 105 -0.09 3.23 -9.92
N THR A 106 -0.89 3.90 -9.11
CA THR A 106 -2.17 4.47 -9.55
C THR A 106 -2.05 5.98 -9.75
N GLY A 107 -2.63 6.47 -10.82
CA GLY A 107 -2.73 7.91 -11.13
C GLY A 107 -4.09 8.49 -10.76
N LYS A 108 -4.12 9.80 -10.47
CA LYS A 108 -5.34 10.54 -10.11
C LYS A 108 -6.44 10.50 -11.18
N GLU A 109 -6.06 10.31 -12.43
CA GLU A 109 -6.99 10.27 -13.57
C GLU A 109 -7.52 8.86 -13.88
N GLY A 110 -7.25 7.89 -13.03
CA GLY A 110 -7.77 6.53 -13.15
C GLY A 110 -6.94 5.62 -14.04
N GLN A 111 -5.63 5.84 -14.04
CA GLN A 111 -4.69 4.93 -14.68
C GLN A 111 -3.94 4.09 -13.66
N MET A 112 -3.58 2.87 -14.06
CA MET A 112 -2.52 2.08 -13.46
C MET A 112 -1.29 2.09 -14.35
N HIS A 113 -0.13 2.27 -13.75
CA HIS A 113 1.16 2.30 -14.43
C HIS A 113 2.03 1.16 -13.91
N LEU A 114 2.56 0.35 -14.81
CA LEU A 114 3.57 -0.66 -14.50
C LEU A 114 4.97 -0.06 -14.67
N PHE A 115 5.82 -0.32 -13.69
CA PHE A 115 7.23 0.05 -13.70
C PHE A 115 8.10 -1.18 -13.46
N SER A 116 9.33 -1.14 -13.99
CA SER A 116 10.36 -2.11 -13.65
C SER A 116 10.81 -1.96 -12.21
N HIS A 117 11.69 -2.84 -11.77
CA HIS A 117 12.30 -2.79 -10.44
C HIS A 117 13.09 -1.50 -10.22
N GLU A 118 13.76 -1.01 -11.27
CA GLU A 118 14.55 0.22 -11.27
C GLU A 118 13.70 1.49 -11.48
N GLY A 119 12.39 1.38 -11.63
CA GLY A 119 11.50 2.53 -11.80
C GLY A 119 11.27 2.96 -13.25
N VAL A 120 11.65 2.15 -14.25
CA VAL A 120 11.37 2.44 -15.66
C VAL A 120 9.93 2.07 -16.02
N GLY A 121 9.19 2.98 -16.66
CA GLY A 121 7.81 2.76 -17.10
C GLY A 121 7.71 1.66 -18.15
N ILE A 122 6.84 0.67 -17.93
CA ILE A 122 6.64 -0.47 -18.84
C ILE A 122 5.33 -0.34 -19.61
N LYS A 123 4.21 -0.10 -18.90
CA LYS A 123 2.86 -0.12 -19.49
C LYS A 123 1.87 0.70 -18.66
N ARG A 124 0.80 1.15 -19.32
CA ARG A 124 -0.29 1.88 -18.69
C ARG A 124 -1.63 1.23 -19.03
N PHE A 125 -2.54 1.18 -18.06
CA PHE A 125 -3.89 0.65 -18.19
C PHE A 125 -4.91 1.71 -17.75
N GLN A 126 -6.03 1.80 -18.44
CA GLN A 126 -7.15 2.65 -18.04
C GLN A 126 -8.10 1.85 -17.14
N THR A 127 -8.19 2.20 -15.88
CA THR A 127 -8.92 1.44 -14.87
C THR A 127 -10.17 2.14 -14.35
N GLY A 128 -10.25 3.46 -14.49
CA GLY A 128 -11.15 4.32 -13.74
C GLY A 128 -10.52 4.75 -12.43
N LYS A 129 -11.11 5.72 -11.74
CA LYS A 129 -10.55 6.29 -10.51
C LYS A 129 -10.42 5.24 -9.42
N ILE A 130 -9.21 5.09 -8.91
CA ILE A 130 -8.84 4.17 -7.85
C ILE A 130 -8.68 4.94 -6.55
N ARG A 131 -9.29 4.43 -5.49
CA ARG A 131 -9.13 4.94 -4.13
C ARG A 131 -7.85 4.40 -3.49
N ARG A 132 -7.60 3.08 -3.65
CA ARG A 132 -6.41 2.39 -3.15
C ARG A 132 -6.18 1.05 -3.84
N LEU A 133 -4.94 0.63 -3.90
CA LEU A 133 -4.56 -0.73 -4.22
C LEU A 133 -4.73 -1.61 -2.97
N VAL A 134 -5.33 -2.78 -3.13
CA VAL A 134 -5.56 -3.72 -2.01
C VAL A 134 -4.48 -4.79 -1.97
N GLY A 135 -4.14 -5.38 -3.11
CA GLY A 135 -3.11 -6.40 -3.18
C GLY A 135 -3.23 -7.29 -4.42
N TRP A 136 -2.35 -8.24 -4.53
CA TRP A 136 -2.36 -9.24 -5.60
C TRP A 136 -3.08 -10.50 -5.13
N LEU A 137 -3.94 -11.07 -5.96
CA LEU A 137 -4.51 -12.40 -5.73
C LEU A 137 -3.53 -13.49 -6.18
N ASP A 138 -2.90 -13.27 -7.32
CA ASP A 138 -1.90 -14.12 -7.92
C ASP A 138 -0.88 -13.28 -8.72
N ARG A 139 -0.09 -13.90 -9.60
CA ARG A 139 0.93 -13.20 -10.40
C ARG A 139 0.37 -12.22 -11.44
N GLU A 140 -0.89 -12.37 -11.84
CA GLU A 140 -1.52 -11.60 -12.90
C GLU A 140 -2.69 -10.74 -12.44
N HIS A 141 -3.37 -11.14 -11.34
CA HIS A 141 -4.61 -10.51 -10.88
C HIS A 141 -4.37 -9.62 -9.67
N ILE A 142 -4.75 -8.38 -9.81
CA ILE A 142 -4.67 -7.36 -8.77
C ILE A 142 -6.05 -6.91 -8.31
N LEU A 143 -6.18 -6.67 -7.01
CA LEU A 143 -7.35 -6.08 -6.37
C LEU A 143 -7.15 -4.59 -6.13
N TRP A 144 -8.19 -3.81 -6.38
CA TRP A 144 -8.24 -2.41 -5.96
C TRP A 144 -9.65 -2.01 -5.54
N GLN A 145 -9.70 -0.99 -4.72
CA GLN A 145 -10.94 -0.30 -4.41
C GLN A 145 -11.08 0.93 -5.31
N SER A 146 -12.19 1.04 -6.02
CA SER A 146 -12.51 2.22 -6.83
C SER A 146 -12.95 3.41 -5.96
N ALA A 147 -13.00 4.60 -6.55
CA ALA A 147 -13.36 5.83 -5.83
C ALA A 147 -14.79 5.79 -5.26
N ASP A 148 -15.70 5.04 -5.88
CA ASP A 148 -17.05 4.80 -5.41
C ASP A 148 -17.16 3.68 -4.35
N GLY A 149 -16.02 3.12 -3.92
CA GLY A 149 -15.93 2.14 -2.84
C GLY A 149 -16.12 0.69 -3.25
N LYS A 150 -16.34 0.38 -4.53
CA LYS A 150 -16.49 -0.99 -5.02
C LYS A 150 -15.14 -1.70 -5.12
N LEU A 151 -15.16 -3.02 -4.98
CA LEU A 151 -13.96 -3.85 -5.10
C LEU A 151 -13.87 -4.44 -6.51
N TRP A 152 -12.74 -4.22 -7.15
CA TRP A 152 -12.45 -4.66 -8.50
C TRP A 152 -11.26 -5.59 -8.54
N CYS A 153 -11.32 -6.57 -9.44
CA CYS A 153 -10.19 -7.41 -9.82
C CYS A 153 -9.84 -7.17 -11.29
N GLY A 154 -8.56 -7.02 -11.59
CA GLY A 154 -8.08 -6.87 -12.96
C GLY A 154 -6.92 -7.78 -13.25
N ARG A 155 -6.94 -8.41 -14.44
CA ARG A 155 -5.81 -9.14 -15.00
C ARG A 155 -4.91 -8.17 -15.74
N LEU A 156 -3.66 -8.04 -15.27
CA LEU A 156 -2.66 -7.17 -15.89
C LEU A 156 -1.77 -8.01 -16.81
N GLY A 157 -1.90 -7.81 -18.10
CA GLY A 157 -1.12 -8.55 -19.09
C GLY A 157 -1.33 -7.98 -20.48
N ASN A 158 -1.05 -8.78 -21.51
CA ASN A 158 -1.30 -8.38 -22.89
C ASN A 158 -2.81 -8.22 -23.16
N ASN A 159 -3.63 -9.05 -22.53
CA ASN A 159 -5.09 -9.00 -22.58
C ASN A 159 -5.61 -8.44 -21.25
N TYR A 160 -5.51 -7.11 -21.06
CA TYR A 160 -6.07 -6.44 -19.89
C TYR A 160 -7.58 -6.66 -19.82
N SER A 161 -8.04 -7.10 -18.67
CA SER A 161 -9.47 -7.20 -18.36
C SER A 161 -9.71 -6.80 -16.90
N LYS A 162 -10.90 -6.33 -16.59
CA LYS A 162 -11.31 -6.03 -15.22
C LYS A 162 -12.75 -6.41 -14.98
N ARG A 163 -13.09 -6.76 -13.76
CA ARG A 163 -14.45 -7.03 -13.31
C ARG A 163 -14.69 -6.51 -11.90
N CYS A 164 -15.89 -6.13 -11.61
CA CYS A 164 -16.35 -5.88 -10.26
C CYS A 164 -16.53 -7.21 -9.55
N LEU A 165 -15.87 -7.41 -8.40
CA LEU A 165 -16.03 -8.63 -7.60
C LEU A 165 -17.31 -8.58 -6.77
N GLU A 166 -17.66 -7.36 -6.30
CA GLU A 166 -18.78 -7.14 -5.39
C GLU A 166 -19.35 -5.75 -5.64
N ASP A 167 -20.67 -5.65 -5.84
CA ASP A 167 -21.37 -4.38 -6.04
C ASP A 167 -21.58 -3.59 -4.75
N ARG A 168 -21.36 -4.24 -3.58
CA ARG A 168 -21.42 -3.57 -2.29
C ARG A 168 -20.35 -2.50 -2.19
N VAL A 169 -20.72 -1.39 -1.56
CA VAL A 169 -19.81 -0.28 -1.31
C VAL A 169 -19.12 -0.47 0.03
N TRP A 170 -17.80 -0.50 0.02
CA TRP A 170 -16.96 -0.65 1.18
C TRP A 170 -16.36 0.71 1.57
N SER A 171 -16.51 1.10 2.84
CA SER A 171 -15.86 2.30 3.38
C SER A 171 -14.37 2.08 3.58
N TRP A 172 -13.99 0.85 3.92
CA TRP A 172 -12.62 0.46 4.15
C TRP A 172 -12.37 -1.01 3.76
N VAL A 173 -11.16 -1.30 3.26
CA VAL A 173 -10.71 -2.64 2.89
C VAL A 173 -9.27 -2.79 3.33
N SER A 174 -8.93 -3.87 4.00
CA SER A 174 -7.55 -4.24 4.35
C SER A 174 -7.27 -5.69 3.99
N ARG A 175 -6.04 -5.96 3.63
CA ARG A 175 -5.57 -7.32 3.44
C ARG A 175 -5.00 -7.86 4.75
N LEU A 176 -5.43 -9.06 5.09
CA LEU A 176 -4.89 -9.86 6.17
C LEU A 176 -3.89 -10.88 5.60
N ASP A 177 -3.36 -11.72 6.46
CA ASP A 177 -2.56 -12.88 6.07
C ASP A 177 -3.39 -13.93 5.29
N GLN A 178 -2.75 -14.88 4.67
CA GLN A 178 -3.38 -15.98 3.90
C GLN A 178 -4.38 -15.52 2.82
N GLY A 179 -4.23 -14.30 2.29
CA GLY A 179 -5.08 -13.79 1.22
C GLY A 179 -6.46 -13.30 1.66
N ARG A 180 -6.78 -13.35 2.95
CA ARG A 180 -8.03 -12.84 3.50
C ARG A 180 -8.13 -11.32 3.39
N LEU A 181 -9.35 -10.82 3.27
CA LEU A 181 -9.68 -9.40 3.37
C LEU A 181 -10.54 -9.15 4.58
N LEU A 182 -10.29 -8.04 5.26
CA LEU A 182 -11.19 -7.43 6.21
C LEU A 182 -11.84 -6.22 5.54
N LEU A 183 -13.18 -6.14 5.58
CA LEU A 183 -13.94 -5.15 4.86
C LEU A 183 -14.92 -4.47 5.82
N GLN A 184 -15.13 -3.17 5.65
CA GLN A 184 -16.08 -2.41 6.45
C GLN A 184 -17.07 -1.67 5.56
N THR A 185 -18.35 -1.75 5.87
CA THR A 185 -19.39 -0.95 5.23
C THR A 185 -19.46 0.47 5.83
N SER A 186 -20.18 1.38 5.17
CA SER A 186 -20.44 2.72 5.72
C SER A 186 -21.32 2.70 6.97
N SER A 187 -22.10 1.62 7.19
CA SER A 187 -22.88 1.39 8.42
C SER A 187 -22.06 0.83 9.58
N GLY A 188 -20.75 0.58 9.37
CA GLY A 188 -19.86 0.06 10.42
C GLY A 188 -19.82 -1.47 10.50
N GLU A 189 -20.58 -2.19 9.66
CA GLU A 189 -20.52 -3.65 9.63
C GLU A 189 -19.15 -4.14 9.16
N ILE A 190 -18.62 -5.15 9.84
CA ILE A 190 -17.34 -5.77 9.52
C ILE A 190 -17.59 -7.10 8.83
N TRP A 191 -16.84 -7.36 7.79
CA TRP A 191 -16.91 -8.57 6.98
C TRP A 191 -15.51 -9.14 6.78
N GLU A 192 -15.43 -10.45 6.67
CA GLU A 192 -14.22 -11.16 6.26
C GLU A 192 -14.51 -11.99 5.02
N GLY A 193 -13.50 -12.13 4.14
CA GLY A 193 -13.65 -12.98 2.97
C GLY A 193 -12.33 -13.28 2.29
N VAL A 194 -12.33 -14.33 1.46
CA VAL A 194 -11.22 -14.71 0.59
C VAL A 194 -11.63 -14.50 -0.85
N PRO A 195 -11.09 -13.48 -1.53
CA PRO A 195 -11.36 -13.23 -2.93
C PRO A 195 -10.52 -14.13 -3.84
N HIS A 196 -11.08 -14.50 -4.98
CA HIS A 196 -10.36 -15.08 -6.11
C HIS A 196 -10.64 -14.29 -7.41
N PRO A 197 -9.94 -14.52 -8.53
CA PRO A 197 -10.08 -13.70 -9.73
C PRO A 197 -11.50 -13.59 -10.32
N PHE A 198 -12.38 -14.53 -9.97
CA PHE A 198 -13.74 -14.60 -10.53
C PHE A 198 -14.85 -14.34 -9.50
N GLY A 199 -14.52 -14.11 -8.23
CA GLY A 199 -15.51 -13.88 -7.16
C GLY A 199 -14.92 -14.05 -5.78
N TRP A 200 -15.61 -14.82 -4.94
CA TRP A 200 -15.23 -15.09 -3.56
C TRP A 200 -15.24 -16.60 -3.31
N ASP A 201 -14.23 -17.12 -2.61
CA ASP A 201 -14.29 -18.45 -2.04
C ASP A 201 -15.30 -18.48 -0.89
N TYR A 202 -15.25 -17.45 -0.04
CA TYR A 202 -16.29 -17.10 0.91
C TYR A 202 -16.27 -15.61 1.22
N ILE A 203 -17.40 -15.07 1.68
CA ILE A 203 -17.51 -13.75 2.28
C ILE A 203 -18.63 -13.80 3.34
N GLU A 204 -18.31 -13.42 4.57
CA GLU A 204 -19.25 -13.48 5.69
C GLU A 204 -19.17 -12.23 6.56
N LYS A 205 -20.29 -11.89 7.19
CA LYS A 205 -20.34 -10.81 8.17
C LYS A 205 -19.86 -11.32 9.52
N LEU A 206 -18.89 -10.64 10.11
CA LEU A 206 -18.43 -10.93 11.46
C LEU A 206 -19.49 -10.45 12.46
N GLN A 207 -19.88 -11.33 13.40
CA GLN A 207 -20.79 -11.00 14.47
C GLN A 207 -20.06 -10.16 15.52
N SER A 208 -20.73 -9.13 16.06
CA SER A 208 -20.15 -8.23 17.07
C SER A 208 -19.73 -8.93 18.37
N ASP A 209 -20.33 -10.08 18.65
CA ASP A 209 -20.06 -10.86 19.86
C ASP A 209 -18.71 -11.59 19.84
N SER A 210 -18.06 -11.66 18.68
CA SER A 210 -16.72 -12.25 18.53
C SER A 210 -15.57 -11.23 18.67
N LEU A 211 -15.88 -9.96 18.70
CA LEU A 211 -14.94 -8.88 18.97
C LEU A 211 -15.03 -8.53 20.45
N GLU A 212 -14.26 -9.20 21.30
CA GLU A 212 -13.97 -8.63 22.62
C GLU A 212 -13.50 -7.18 22.41
N PRO A 213 -14.07 -6.21 23.13
CA PRO A 213 -13.64 -4.83 23.00
C PRO A 213 -12.15 -4.78 23.29
N MET A 214 -11.33 -4.46 22.30
CA MET A 214 -9.94 -4.10 22.53
C MET A 214 -9.96 -2.77 23.29
N GLU A 215 -10.09 -2.85 24.61
CA GLU A 215 -9.87 -1.71 25.48
C GLU A 215 -8.43 -1.24 25.29
N GLY A 216 -8.26 -0.09 24.69
CA GLY A 216 -7.02 0.66 24.83
C GLY A 216 -6.31 1.19 23.59
N ILE A 217 -6.93 1.31 22.43
CA ILE A 217 -6.35 2.12 21.35
C ILE A 217 -7.19 3.38 21.19
N ARG A 218 -6.86 4.42 21.96
CA ARG A 218 -7.22 5.80 21.62
C ARG A 218 -6.13 6.33 20.67
N CYS A 219 -6.50 6.59 19.42
CA CYS A 219 -5.71 7.39 18.49
C CYS A 219 -5.68 8.87 18.89
#